data_a9d2b912b56558b89bd8b3a8629c73fb
#
_entry.id   a9d2b912b56558b89bd8b3a8629c73fb
#
_cell.length_a   1.000
_cell.length_b   1.000
_cell.length_c   1.000
_cell.angle_alpha   90.00
_cell.angle_beta   90.00
_cell.angle_gamma   90.00
#
_symmetry.space_group_name_H-M   'P 1'
#
loop_
_entity.id
_entity.type
_entity.pdbx_description
1 polymer ?
#
loop_
_entity_poly.entity_id
_entity_poly.type
_entity_poly.pdbx_seq_one_letter_code
_entity_poly.pdbx_strand_id
1 'polypeptide(L)'
;MLFQQSVNKIKIIKICIYLIVLALIFKVGYIQIIDRKNIYDKALESWQRSFPVQANRGKIYDRSGNVLATDLTTASLVVVPSQIKDQATTALELSKILNVDVNVLKEKLNKKVSIQRISPEGRQLDNQVASKIQRLHLSGVYLIKDTKRYYPGNNYLSHCLGFVGIDNQGLLGLELEYDSFLKGKNGSIDYYMDAKSHNLKMYPSHYTYSQSGMNITLTIDKKVQDVLERELSNAYDTYHPDGIWALAMNPKNGEILGIASYPNFNPNDYQNEDKDIYNQNIPIWKTYEPGSTFKIITFSSALNENLFDMDKDTYYDKGYEIVK
;
A
#
# COMPACT_ATOMS: atom_id res chain seq x y z
N MET A 1 80.77 -1.59 32.56
CA MET A 1 79.72 -2.61 32.39
C MET A 1 78.31 -2.01 32.20
N LEU A 2 77.85 -1.04 32.98
CA LEU A 2 76.49 -0.41 32.87
C LEU A 2 76.18 0.28 31.54
N PHE A 3 77.20 0.99 30.97
CA PHE A 3 77.09 1.69 29.70
C PHE A 3 76.80 0.76 28.51
N GLN A 4 77.47 -0.41 28.47
CA GLN A 4 77.30 -1.44 27.44
C GLN A 4 75.88 -2.07 27.49
N GLN A 5 75.35 -2.25 28.70
CA GLN A 5 73.98 -2.75 28.92
C GLN A 5 72.88 -1.74 28.45
N SER A 6 73.10 -0.42 28.66
CA SER A 6 72.24 0.63 28.22
C SER A 6 72.21 0.74 26.69
N VAL A 7 73.34 0.62 26.02
CA VAL A 7 73.48 0.61 24.56
C VAL A 7 72.69 -0.56 23.93
N ASN A 8 72.83 -1.75 24.53
CA ASN A 8 72.12 -2.94 24.04
C ASN A 8 70.59 -2.84 24.24
N LYS A 9 70.16 -2.26 25.37
CA LYS A 9 68.70 -1.98 25.56
C LYS A 9 68.12 -0.99 24.50
N ILE A 10 68.87 0.04 24.17
CA ILE A 10 68.49 1.02 23.10
C ILE A 10 68.48 0.32 21.75
N LYS A 11 69.36 -0.57 21.41
CA LYS A 11 69.29 -1.35 20.15
C LYS A 11 68.10 -2.25 20.08
N ILE A 12 67.73 -2.95 21.17
CA ILE A 12 66.57 -3.80 21.25
C ILE A 12 65.27 -2.93 21.02
N ILE A 13 65.17 -1.80 21.71
CA ILE A 13 64.02 -0.88 21.53
C ILE A 13 63.89 -0.40 20.07
N LYS A 14 65.03 -0.05 19.44
CA LYS A 14 65.00 0.34 18.00
C LYS A 14 64.53 -0.80 17.12
N ILE A 15 65.00 -2.04 17.34
CA ILE A 15 64.55 -3.21 16.58
C ILE A 15 63.06 -3.44 16.77
N CYS A 16 62.55 -3.36 18.00
CA CYS A 16 61.10 -3.48 18.27
C CYS A 16 60.28 -2.40 17.53
N ILE A 17 60.74 -1.15 17.53
CA ILE A 17 60.07 -0.06 16.79
C ILE A 17 60.08 -0.36 15.29
N TYR A 18 61.17 -0.79 14.70
CA TYR A 18 61.23 -1.16 13.27
C TYR A 18 60.27 -2.32 12.94
N LEU A 19 60.19 -3.35 13.81
CA LEU A 19 59.26 -4.45 13.61
C LEU A 19 57.77 -4.00 13.67
N ILE A 20 57.44 -3.10 14.60
CA ILE A 20 56.10 -2.51 14.69
C ILE A 20 55.77 -1.71 13.43
N VAL A 21 56.68 -0.85 12.97
CA VAL A 21 56.48 -0.07 11.73
C VAL A 21 56.31 -0.99 10.52
N LEU A 22 57.12 -2.03 10.42
CA LEU A 22 57.05 -3.00 9.34
C LEU A 22 55.70 -3.73 9.36
N ALA A 23 55.25 -4.18 10.54
CA ALA A 23 53.92 -4.81 10.71
C ALA A 23 52.77 -3.86 10.31
N LEU A 24 52.84 -2.57 10.63
CA LEU A 24 51.88 -1.56 10.20
C LEU A 24 51.85 -1.39 8.68
N ILE A 25 53.03 -1.32 8.04
CA ILE A 25 53.13 -1.23 6.57
C ILE A 25 52.51 -2.46 5.92
N PHE A 26 52.79 -3.66 6.40
CA PHE A 26 52.17 -4.88 5.91
C PHE A 26 50.63 -4.86 6.10
N LYS A 27 50.17 -4.42 7.27
CA LYS A 27 48.73 -4.31 7.56
C LYS A 27 48.05 -3.32 6.63
N VAL A 28 48.63 -2.14 6.41
CA VAL A 28 48.08 -1.13 5.47
C VAL A 28 48.09 -1.67 4.04
N GLY A 29 49.18 -2.32 3.62
CA GLY A 29 49.26 -2.96 2.29
C GLY A 29 48.19 -4.04 2.10
N TYR A 30 47.98 -4.88 3.11
CA TYR A 30 46.90 -5.88 3.10
C TYR A 30 45.51 -5.24 2.89
N ILE A 31 45.20 -4.20 3.66
CA ILE A 31 43.93 -3.46 3.57
C ILE A 31 43.76 -2.82 2.20
N GLN A 32 44.81 -2.18 1.65
CA GLN A 32 44.74 -1.45 0.37
C GLN A 32 44.70 -2.34 -0.85
N ILE A 33 45.29 -3.52 -0.80
CA ILE A 33 45.44 -4.40 -1.97
C ILE A 33 44.46 -5.57 -1.92
N ILE A 34 44.43 -6.29 -0.79
CA ILE A 34 43.63 -7.53 -0.67
C ILE A 34 42.21 -7.26 -0.25
N ASP A 35 42.01 -6.45 0.79
CA ASP A 35 40.66 -6.21 1.34
C ASP A 35 39.97 -4.96 0.76
N ARG A 36 40.60 -4.32 -0.24
CA ARG A 36 40.13 -3.09 -0.87
C ARG A 36 38.67 -3.20 -1.38
N LYS A 37 38.36 -4.30 -2.07
CA LYS A 37 37.04 -4.50 -2.68
C LYS A 37 35.97 -4.60 -1.60
N ASN A 38 36.19 -5.41 -0.59
CA ASN A 38 35.24 -5.63 0.51
C ASN A 38 34.96 -4.33 1.30
N ILE A 39 36.03 -3.56 1.59
CA ILE A 39 35.91 -2.27 2.30
C ILE A 39 35.20 -1.23 1.42
N TYR A 40 35.52 -1.21 0.12
CA TYR A 40 34.89 -0.29 -0.83
C TYR A 40 33.38 -0.60 -0.98
N ASP A 41 33.00 -1.86 -1.11
CA ASP A 41 31.59 -2.28 -1.23
C ASP A 41 30.79 -1.92 0.06
N LYS A 42 31.37 -2.17 1.24
CA LYS A 42 30.79 -1.76 2.52
C LYS A 42 30.67 -0.22 2.66
N ALA A 43 31.64 0.52 2.14
CA ALA A 43 31.57 1.98 2.12
C ALA A 43 30.44 2.46 1.21
N LEU A 44 30.30 1.88 0.01
CA LEU A 44 29.21 2.19 -0.91
C LEU A 44 27.85 1.91 -0.28
N GLU A 45 27.64 0.75 0.32
CA GLU A 45 26.41 0.42 1.06
C GLU A 45 26.11 1.45 2.16
N SER A 46 27.14 1.88 2.89
CA SER A 46 26.97 2.88 3.96
C SER A 46 26.66 4.28 3.44
N TRP A 47 27.09 4.63 2.25
CA TRP A 47 26.89 5.93 1.59
C TRP A 47 25.64 5.99 0.73
N GLN A 48 25.20 4.83 0.21
CA GLN A 48 23.99 4.75 -0.62
C GLN A 48 22.74 5.04 0.21
N ARG A 49 21.87 5.88 -0.33
CA ARG A 49 20.54 6.16 0.19
C ARG A 49 19.54 5.94 -0.94
N SER A 50 18.64 5.02 -0.74
CA SER A 50 17.61 4.68 -1.71
C SER A 50 16.27 5.28 -1.28
N PHE A 51 15.70 6.10 -2.14
CA PHE A 51 14.35 6.64 -1.98
C PHE A 51 13.40 5.84 -2.88
N PRO A 52 12.43 5.14 -2.31
CA PRO A 52 11.44 4.45 -3.13
C PRO A 52 10.57 5.48 -3.86
N VAL A 53 10.45 5.31 -5.18
CA VAL A 53 9.49 6.03 -6.03
C VAL A 53 8.29 5.13 -6.21
N GLN A 54 7.17 5.49 -5.60
CA GLN A 54 5.97 4.66 -5.64
C GLN A 54 5.41 4.59 -7.06
N ALA A 55 5.09 3.37 -7.51
CA ALA A 55 4.39 3.13 -8.75
C ALA A 55 2.93 3.61 -8.64
N ASN A 56 2.37 4.10 -9.74
CA ASN A 56 0.94 4.33 -9.80
C ASN A 56 0.24 2.96 -9.86
N ARG A 57 -0.82 2.79 -9.07
CA ARG A 57 -1.66 1.60 -9.12
C ARG A 57 -2.52 1.63 -10.37
N GLY A 58 -2.77 0.48 -10.98
CA GLY A 58 -3.65 0.35 -12.14
C GLY A 58 -5.06 0.85 -11.83
N LYS A 59 -5.72 1.42 -12.81
CA LYS A 59 -7.11 1.88 -12.68
C LYS A 59 -8.08 0.71 -12.82
N ILE A 60 -9.23 0.83 -12.16
CA ILE A 60 -10.36 -0.10 -12.34
C ILE A 60 -11.46 0.65 -13.08
N TYR A 61 -11.97 0.05 -14.14
CA TYR A 61 -13.01 0.59 -15.00
C TYR A 61 -14.25 -0.31 -15.02
N ASP A 62 -15.40 0.26 -15.28
CA ASP A 62 -16.58 -0.50 -15.71
C ASP A 62 -16.45 -0.93 -17.17
N ARG A 63 -17.42 -1.68 -17.70
CA ARG A 63 -17.45 -2.15 -19.09
C ARG A 63 -17.46 -1.03 -20.13
N SER A 64 -17.90 0.16 -19.77
CA SER A 64 -18.01 1.35 -20.63
C SER A 64 -16.78 2.26 -20.54
N GLY A 65 -15.80 1.94 -19.69
CA GLY A 65 -14.58 2.72 -19.50
C GLY A 65 -14.72 3.83 -18.46
N ASN A 66 -15.79 3.87 -17.67
CA ASN A 66 -15.88 4.82 -16.55
C ASN A 66 -14.95 4.38 -15.43
N VAL A 67 -14.28 5.34 -14.81
CA VAL A 67 -13.30 5.08 -13.74
C VAL A 67 -14.02 4.77 -12.43
N LEU A 68 -13.79 3.56 -11.89
CA LEU A 68 -14.30 3.12 -10.59
C LEU A 68 -13.27 3.30 -9.48
N ALA A 69 -11.98 3.14 -9.79
CA ALA A 69 -10.89 3.39 -8.87
C ALA A 69 -9.67 3.94 -9.62
N THR A 70 -9.00 4.95 -9.04
CA THR A 70 -7.81 5.60 -9.60
C THR A 70 -6.90 6.09 -8.48
N ASP A 71 -5.70 6.57 -8.84
CA ASP A 71 -4.80 7.20 -7.89
C ASP A 71 -4.85 8.72 -8.01
N LEU A 72 -4.83 9.40 -6.87
CA LEU A 72 -4.53 10.83 -6.77
C LEU A 72 -3.05 11.01 -6.45
N THR A 73 -2.42 11.99 -7.10
CA THR A 73 -1.05 12.39 -6.74
C THR A 73 -1.09 13.19 -5.45
N THR A 74 -0.32 12.75 -4.47
CA THR A 74 -0.17 13.35 -3.15
C THR A 74 1.30 13.53 -2.83
N ALA A 75 1.62 14.04 -1.64
CA ALA A 75 2.98 14.15 -1.15
C ALA A 75 3.14 13.40 0.17
N SER A 76 4.34 12.90 0.43
CA SER A 76 4.73 12.36 1.74
C SER A 76 5.87 13.15 2.34
N LEU A 77 5.79 13.37 3.64
CA LEU A 77 6.79 14.06 4.42
C LEU A 77 7.93 13.11 4.78
N VAL A 78 9.13 13.50 4.40
CA VAL A 78 10.37 12.81 4.73
C VAL A 78 11.32 13.79 5.41
N VAL A 79 12.00 13.32 6.43
CA VAL A 79 12.98 14.13 7.15
C VAL A 79 14.34 13.45 7.16
N VAL A 80 15.37 14.28 7.13
CA VAL A 80 16.78 13.89 7.32
C VAL A 80 17.23 14.46 8.66
N PRO A 81 17.18 13.69 9.76
CA PRO A 81 17.39 14.21 11.13
C PRO A 81 18.73 14.96 11.30
N SER A 82 19.79 14.51 10.63
CA SER A 82 21.11 15.16 10.69
C SER A 82 21.17 16.57 10.05
N GLN A 83 20.18 16.93 9.24
CA GLN A 83 20.09 18.25 8.58
C GLN A 83 19.16 19.21 9.33
N ILE A 84 18.40 18.73 10.32
CA ILE A 84 17.49 19.58 11.08
C ILE A 84 18.30 20.41 12.10
N LYS A 85 18.29 21.72 11.93
CA LYS A 85 19.03 22.63 12.82
C LYS A 85 18.38 22.81 14.18
N ASP A 86 17.05 22.90 14.22
CA ASP A 86 16.25 23.05 15.42
C ASP A 86 15.07 22.06 15.37
N GLN A 87 15.24 20.95 16.09
CA GLN A 87 14.24 19.89 16.13
C GLN A 87 12.97 20.30 16.88
N ALA A 88 13.09 21.15 17.92
CA ALA A 88 11.96 21.57 18.72
C ALA A 88 11.03 22.48 17.91
N THR A 89 11.57 23.47 17.25
CA THR A 89 10.80 24.37 16.36
C THR A 89 10.24 23.61 15.18
N THR A 90 11.03 22.73 14.53
CA THR A 90 10.54 21.90 13.41
C THR A 90 9.37 21.02 13.83
N ALA A 91 9.44 20.34 14.97
CA ALA A 91 8.35 19.52 15.49
C ALA A 91 7.09 20.36 15.77
N LEU A 92 7.26 21.55 16.36
CA LEU A 92 6.15 22.44 16.69
C LEU A 92 5.43 22.94 15.42
N GLU A 93 6.18 23.39 14.41
CA GLU A 93 5.58 23.90 13.17
C GLU A 93 4.89 22.79 12.35
N LEU A 94 5.50 21.61 12.28
CA LEU A 94 4.87 20.45 11.64
C LEU A 94 3.64 19.97 12.40
N SER A 95 3.66 19.99 13.75
CA SER A 95 2.52 19.64 14.61
C SER A 95 1.29 20.49 14.30
N LYS A 96 1.46 21.80 14.16
CA LYS A 96 0.37 22.75 13.84
C LYS A 96 -0.27 22.44 12.47
N ILE A 97 0.55 22.10 11.47
CA ILE A 97 0.05 21.85 10.10
C ILE A 97 -0.58 20.48 9.97
N LEU A 98 0.04 19.44 10.57
CA LEU A 98 -0.42 18.06 10.50
C LEU A 98 -1.50 17.73 11.52
N ASN A 99 -1.78 18.63 12.48
CA ASN A 99 -2.70 18.41 13.60
C ASN A 99 -2.36 17.14 14.41
N VAL A 100 -1.08 16.99 14.74
CA VAL A 100 -0.52 15.82 15.44
C VAL A 100 0.18 16.30 16.71
N ASP A 101 0.20 15.47 17.76
CA ASP A 101 0.92 15.79 19.01
C ASP A 101 2.42 16.04 18.70
N VAL A 102 2.93 17.13 19.24
CA VAL A 102 4.31 17.56 19.08
C VAL A 102 5.31 16.52 19.59
N ASN A 103 4.94 15.74 20.62
CA ASN A 103 5.81 14.73 21.21
C ASN A 103 5.98 13.53 20.26
N VAL A 104 4.93 13.14 19.54
CA VAL A 104 5.00 12.10 18.49
C VAL A 104 5.98 12.51 17.39
N LEU A 105 5.90 13.76 16.96
CA LEU A 105 6.82 14.27 15.93
C LEU A 105 8.25 14.38 16.46
N LYS A 106 8.46 14.87 17.70
CA LYS A 106 9.78 14.92 18.33
C LYS A 106 10.44 13.55 18.38
N GLU A 107 9.69 12.51 18.77
CA GLU A 107 10.21 11.14 18.79
C GLU A 107 10.65 10.69 17.40
N LYS A 108 9.84 10.95 16.38
CA LYS A 108 10.17 10.59 14.99
C LYS A 108 11.36 11.38 14.44
N LEU A 109 11.48 12.67 14.77
CA LEU A 109 12.60 13.51 14.33
C LEU A 109 13.92 13.16 15.04
N ASN A 110 13.87 12.61 16.26
CA ASN A 110 15.03 12.23 17.05
C ASN A 110 15.62 10.84 16.68
N LYS A 111 15.00 10.11 15.77
CA LYS A 111 15.51 8.79 15.37
C LYS A 111 16.87 8.93 14.71
N LYS A 112 17.84 8.09 15.16
CA LYS A 112 19.19 8.03 14.60
C LYS A 112 19.21 7.23 13.29
N VAL A 113 18.53 7.77 12.28
CA VAL A 113 18.43 7.19 10.94
C VAL A 113 18.83 8.24 9.91
N SER A 114 19.29 7.80 8.75
CA SER A 114 19.69 8.73 7.68
C SER A 114 18.49 9.49 7.11
N ILE A 115 17.36 8.81 6.99
CA ILE A 115 16.13 9.33 6.43
C ILE A 115 14.97 8.69 7.19
N GLN A 116 14.01 9.51 7.60
CA GLN A 116 12.80 9.08 8.27
C GLN A 116 11.58 9.55 7.50
N ARG A 117 10.74 8.63 7.03
CA ARG A 117 9.40 8.96 6.55
C ARG A 117 8.49 9.16 7.76
N ILE A 118 7.79 10.25 7.81
CA ILE A 118 6.82 10.55 8.88
C ILE A 118 5.53 9.78 8.55
N SER A 119 5.35 8.64 9.16
CA SER A 119 4.21 7.73 8.90
C SER A 119 3.51 7.39 10.23
N PRO A 120 2.15 7.32 10.25
CA PRO A 120 1.24 7.59 9.12
C PRO A 120 0.99 9.08 8.85
N GLU A 121 1.25 9.98 9.78
CA GLU A 121 0.73 11.36 9.86
C GLU A 121 1.22 12.27 8.73
N GLY A 122 2.39 11.99 8.18
CA GLY A 122 2.98 12.74 7.07
C GLY A 122 2.84 12.03 5.72
N ARG A 123 1.96 11.02 5.62
CA ARG A 123 1.70 10.28 4.38
C ARG A 123 0.50 10.82 3.64
N GLN A 124 0.52 10.70 2.32
CA GLN A 124 -0.62 11.01 1.45
C GLN A 124 -1.22 12.40 1.68
N LEU A 125 -0.34 13.38 1.93
CA LEU A 125 -0.73 14.76 2.21
C LEU A 125 -1.37 15.40 0.98
N ASP A 126 -2.47 16.12 1.20
CA ASP A 126 -3.09 16.92 0.17
C ASP A 126 -2.17 18.07 -0.28
N ASN A 127 -2.33 18.53 -1.51
CA ASN A 127 -1.52 19.58 -2.10
C ASN A 127 -1.52 20.87 -1.28
N GLN A 128 -2.62 21.20 -0.59
CA GLN A 128 -2.70 22.38 0.28
C GLN A 128 -1.80 22.24 1.52
N VAL A 129 -1.83 21.07 2.17
CA VAL A 129 -0.99 20.76 3.33
C VAL A 129 0.48 20.71 2.92
N ALA A 130 0.79 20.02 1.82
CA ALA A 130 2.13 19.94 1.27
C ALA A 130 2.71 21.34 0.96
N SER A 131 1.91 22.22 0.33
CA SER A 131 2.31 23.59 0.03
C SER A 131 2.58 24.43 1.29
N LYS A 132 1.79 24.23 2.37
CA LYS A 132 2.03 24.90 3.66
C LYS A 132 3.37 24.48 4.25
N ILE A 133 3.68 23.18 4.24
CA ILE A 133 4.95 22.65 4.74
C ILE A 133 6.12 23.20 3.90
N GLN A 134 5.98 23.21 2.59
CA GLN A 134 7.02 23.69 1.67
C GLN A 134 7.37 25.16 1.93
N ARG A 135 6.38 26.01 2.21
CA ARG A 135 6.58 27.44 2.50
C ARG A 135 7.37 27.72 3.78
N LEU A 136 7.42 26.78 4.72
CA LEU A 136 8.19 26.93 5.96
C LEU A 136 9.71 26.83 5.72
N HIS A 137 10.16 26.32 4.58
CA HIS A 137 11.57 26.14 4.23
C HIS A 137 12.42 25.52 5.35
N LEU A 138 11.85 24.53 6.06
CA LEU A 138 12.51 23.88 7.19
C LEU A 138 13.70 23.03 6.71
N SER A 139 14.87 23.22 7.35
CA SER A 139 16.06 22.46 7.00
C SER A 139 15.87 20.98 7.35
N GLY A 140 16.26 20.07 6.45
CA GLY A 140 16.14 18.63 6.65
C GLY A 140 14.72 18.07 6.49
N VAL A 141 13.77 18.89 6.01
CA VAL A 141 12.38 18.48 5.76
C VAL A 141 12.13 18.49 4.24
N TYR A 142 11.66 17.39 3.71
CA TYR A 142 11.45 17.18 2.28
C TYR A 142 10.07 16.59 2.01
N LEU A 143 9.52 16.93 0.85
CA LEU A 143 8.30 16.32 0.32
C LEU A 143 8.67 15.44 -0.87
N ILE A 144 8.25 14.19 -0.83
CA ILE A 144 8.39 13.25 -1.94
C ILE A 144 7.03 12.95 -2.54
N LYS A 145 7.00 12.63 -3.83
CA LYS A 145 5.76 12.20 -4.50
C LYS A 145 5.25 10.92 -3.84
N ASP A 146 3.96 10.91 -3.55
CA ASP A 146 3.20 9.74 -3.06
C ASP A 146 1.89 9.63 -3.83
N THR A 147 1.15 8.55 -3.63
CA THR A 147 -0.15 8.31 -4.26
C THR A 147 -1.17 7.93 -3.19
N LYS A 148 -2.42 8.35 -3.39
CA LYS A 148 -3.57 7.96 -2.57
C LYS A 148 -4.62 7.33 -3.48
N ARG A 149 -5.08 6.14 -3.15
CA ARG A 149 -6.17 5.50 -3.87
C ARG A 149 -7.45 6.30 -3.69
N TYR A 150 -8.21 6.45 -4.77
CA TYR A 150 -9.42 7.25 -4.80
C TYR A 150 -10.54 6.53 -5.58
N TYR A 151 -11.71 6.51 -4.98
CA TYR A 151 -12.93 5.91 -5.50
C TYR A 151 -13.95 7.01 -5.76
N PRO A 152 -14.12 7.46 -7.05
CA PRO A 152 -14.97 8.60 -7.38
C PRO A 152 -16.46 8.41 -6.98
N GLY A 153 -16.90 7.15 -6.94
CA GLY A 153 -18.27 6.79 -6.56
C GLY A 153 -18.52 6.74 -5.05
N ASN A 154 -17.51 7.01 -4.19
CA ASN A 154 -17.60 6.83 -2.74
C ASN A 154 -18.08 5.41 -2.38
N ASN A 155 -19.31 5.26 -1.90
CA ASN A 155 -19.88 3.97 -1.47
C ASN A 155 -20.23 3.02 -2.63
N TYR A 156 -20.18 3.51 -3.87
CA TYR A 156 -20.57 2.76 -5.07
C TYR A 156 -19.68 1.53 -5.28
N LEU A 157 -20.28 0.34 -5.39
CA LEU A 157 -19.57 -0.94 -5.52
C LEU A 157 -18.57 -1.20 -4.39
N SER A 158 -18.72 -0.60 -3.21
CA SER A 158 -17.70 -0.60 -2.16
C SER A 158 -17.24 -2.00 -1.74
N HIS A 159 -18.16 -2.94 -1.51
CA HIS A 159 -17.83 -4.31 -1.12
C HIS A 159 -17.16 -5.11 -2.26
N CYS A 160 -17.47 -4.79 -3.51
CA CYS A 160 -16.86 -5.44 -4.67
C CYS A 160 -15.45 -4.89 -4.91
N LEU A 161 -15.30 -3.57 -4.96
CA LEU A 161 -13.99 -2.93 -5.17
C LEU A 161 -13.05 -3.19 -4.02
N GLY A 162 -13.55 -3.07 -2.78
CA GLY A 162 -12.71 -3.08 -1.59
C GLY A 162 -11.92 -1.78 -1.44
N PHE A 163 -10.77 -1.84 -0.78
CA PHE A 163 -9.93 -0.67 -0.53
C PHE A 163 -8.45 -1.03 -0.40
N VAL A 164 -7.62 0.01 -0.42
CA VAL A 164 -6.15 -0.05 -0.40
C VAL A 164 -5.61 0.61 0.86
N GLY A 165 -4.61 0.01 1.46
CA GLY A 165 -3.90 0.57 2.61
C GLY A 165 -2.92 1.68 2.24
N ILE A 166 -2.33 2.29 3.28
CA ILE A 166 -1.42 3.42 3.14
C ILE A 166 -0.15 3.10 2.33
N ASP A 167 0.26 1.84 2.29
CA ASP A 167 1.43 1.38 1.54
C ASP A 167 1.07 0.84 0.14
N ASN A 168 -0.10 1.23 -0.38
CA ASN A 168 -0.62 0.85 -1.70
C ASN A 168 -0.87 -0.66 -1.86
N GLN A 169 -1.06 -1.38 -0.75
CA GLN A 169 -1.46 -2.79 -0.75
C GLN A 169 -2.98 -2.91 -0.75
N GLY A 170 -3.53 -3.81 -1.57
CA GLY A 170 -4.94 -4.18 -1.52
C GLY A 170 -5.28 -4.86 -0.19
N LEU A 171 -6.35 -4.45 0.47
CA LEU A 171 -6.77 -4.97 1.76
C LEU A 171 -8.08 -5.74 1.69
N LEU A 172 -8.92 -5.44 0.72
CA LEU A 172 -10.23 -6.09 0.55
C LEU A 172 -10.67 -6.10 -0.92
N GLY A 173 -11.63 -6.96 -1.26
CA GLY A 173 -12.32 -7.02 -2.55
C GLY A 173 -11.39 -7.22 -3.74
N LEU A 174 -11.73 -6.66 -4.89
CA LEU A 174 -10.93 -6.74 -6.12
C LEU A 174 -9.56 -6.09 -5.98
N GLU A 175 -9.42 -5.08 -5.12
CA GLU A 175 -8.13 -4.47 -4.81
C GLU A 175 -7.17 -5.47 -4.18
N LEU A 176 -7.64 -6.37 -3.32
CA LEU A 176 -6.84 -7.44 -2.72
C LEU A 176 -6.60 -8.58 -3.71
N GLU A 177 -7.64 -9.08 -4.35
CA GLU A 177 -7.58 -10.23 -5.25
C GLU A 177 -6.62 -9.99 -6.42
N TYR A 178 -6.66 -8.77 -7.00
CA TYR A 178 -5.81 -8.38 -8.11
C TYR A 178 -4.62 -7.52 -7.70
N ASP A 179 -4.20 -7.54 -6.41
CA ASP A 179 -3.12 -6.68 -5.93
C ASP A 179 -1.83 -6.86 -6.71
N SER A 180 -1.48 -8.10 -7.06
CA SER A 180 -0.26 -8.42 -7.81
C SER A 180 -0.21 -7.76 -9.21
N PHE A 181 -1.37 -7.55 -9.84
CA PHE A 181 -1.49 -6.89 -11.14
C PHE A 181 -1.62 -5.37 -11.00
N LEU A 182 -2.40 -4.93 -10.02
CA LEU A 182 -2.74 -3.52 -9.84
C LEU A 182 -1.59 -2.68 -9.28
N LYS A 183 -0.81 -3.17 -8.30
CA LYS A 183 0.14 -2.34 -7.55
C LYS A 183 1.36 -1.86 -8.34
N GLY A 184 1.70 -2.49 -9.45
CA GLY A 184 2.88 -2.17 -10.23
C GLY A 184 4.20 -2.53 -9.52
N LYS A 185 5.31 -1.97 -10.00
CA LYS A 185 6.64 -2.14 -9.43
C LYS A 185 7.23 -0.77 -9.08
N ASN A 186 7.57 -0.59 -7.82
CA ASN A 186 8.20 0.64 -7.36
C ASN A 186 9.57 0.83 -8.01
N GLY A 187 9.92 2.08 -8.29
CA GLY A 187 11.26 2.49 -8.64
C GLY A 187 12.07 2.93 -7.43
N SER A 188 13.28 3.38 -7.66
CA SER A 188 14.13 3.99 -6.64
C SER A 188 14.97 5.12 -7.22
N ILE A 189 15.34 6.04 -6.36
CA ILE A 189 16.36 7.04 -6.64
C ILE A 189 17.48 6.84 -5.62
N ASP A 190 18.64 6.42 -6.09
CA ASP A 190 19.79 6.17 -5.25
C ASP A 190 20.72 7.37 -5.27
N TYR A 191 21.02 7.91 -4.10
CA TYR A 191 21.98 8.97 -3.88
C TYR A 191 23.13 8.46 -3.01
N TYR A 192 24.33 8.99 -3.23
CA TYR A 192 25.47 8.73 -2.38
C TYR A 192 25.73 9.96 -1.51
N MET A 193 25.73 9.77 -0.20
CA MET A 193 25.91 10.84 0.79
C MET A 193 27.00 10.46 1.79
N ASP A 194 27.73 11.47 2.28
CA ASP A 194 28.67 11.28 3.40
C ASP A 194 27.93 11.12 4.74
N ALA A 195 28.69 10.90 5.80
CA ALA A 195 28.15 10.76 7.16
C ALA A 195 27.44 12.04 7.67
N LYS A 196 27.66 13.19 7.03
CA LYS A 196 26.98 14.46 7.32
C LYS A 196 25.83 14.76 6.37
N SER A 197 25.43 13.78 5.55
CA SER A 197 24.36 13.88 4.55
C SER A 197 24.65 14.88 3.42
N HIS A 198 25.91 15.18 3.11
CA HIS A 198 26.26 15.92 1.92
C HIS A 198 26.33 14.97 0.72
N ASN A 199 25.79 15.42 -0.41
CA ASN A 199 25.80 14.64 -1.65
C ASN A 199 27.24 14.47 -2.14
N LEU A 200 27.67 13.23 -2.34
CA LEU A 200 28.96 12.87 -2.91
C LEU A 200 28.88 13.01 -4.43
N LYS A 201 29.20 14.20 -4.95
CA LYS A 201 29.16 14.52 -6.40
C LYS A 201 29.99 13.58 -7.28
N MET A 202 30.91 12.81 -6.68
CA MET A 202 31.76 11.84 -7.35
C MET A 202 31.00 10.56 -7.79
N TYR A 203 29.83 10.32 -7.22
CA TYR A 203 28.96 9.19 -7.56
C TYR A 203 27.67 9.71 -8.16
N PRO A 204 27.34 9.35 -9.43
CA PRO A 204 26.10 9.76 -10.05
C PRO A 204 24.90 9.11 -9.36
N SER A 205 23.81 9.85 -9.22
CA SER A 205 22.55 9.28 -8.75
C SER A 205 22.06 8.24 -9.76
N HIS A 206 21.63 7.08 -9.26
CA HIS A 206 21.01 6.06 -10.09
C HIS A 206 19.50 6.14 -9.95
N TYR A 207 18.79 6.13 -11.06
CA TYR A 207 17.34 6.21 -11.11
C TYR A 207 16.78 4.92 -11.71
N THR A 208 16.02 4.17 -10.91
CA THR A 208 15.23 3.03 -11.39
C THR A 208 13.80 3.49 -11.59
N TYR A 209 13.29 3.39 -12.81
CA TYR A 209 11.93 3.82 -13.14
C TYR A 209 10.90 2.91 -12.47
N SER A 210 9.85 3.52 -11.89
CA SER A 210 8.68 2.79 -11.46
C SER A 210 7.86 2.32 -12.65
N GLN A 211 7.27 1.14 -12.55
CA GLN A 211 6.34 0.60 -13.55
C GLN A 211 4.93 0.62 -12.98
N SER A 212 4.03 1.35 -13.61
CA SER A 212 2.62 1.38 -13.21
C SER A 212 1.98 0.01 -13.28
N GLY A 213 1.01 -0.25 -12.43
CA GLY A 213 0.22 -1.46 -12.45
C GLY A 213 -0.68 -1.55 -13.69
N MET A 214 -1.19 -2.75 -13.94
CA MET A 214 -2.12 -3.01 -15.03
C MET A 214 -3.53 -2.52 -14.67
N ASN A 215 -4.23 -1.99 -15.66
CA ASN A 215 -5.64 -1.62 -15.49
C ASN A 215 -6.53 -2.87 -15.58
N ILE A 216 -7.67 -2.82 -14.88
CA ILE A 216 -8.69 -3.87 -14.92
C ILE A 216 -10.00 -3.25 -15.43
N THR A 217 -10.67 -3.94 -16.34
CA THR A 217 -12.02 -3.60 -16.78
C THR A 217 -12.99 -4.68 -16.30
N LEU A 218 -14.00 -4.25 -15.56
CA LEU A 218 -15.04 -5.12 -15.02
C LEU A 218 -16.18 -5.31 -16.01
N THR A 219 -16.96 -6.36 -15.83
CA THR A 219 -18.20 -6.62 -16.58
C THR A 219 -19.37 -5.75 -16.13
N ILE A 220 -19.20 -4.98 -15.06
CA ILE A 220 -20.21 -4.10 -14.47
C ILE A 220 -20.74 -3.11 -15.50
N ASP A 221 -22.06 -3.09 -15.66
CA ASP A 221 -22.78 -2.12 -16.46
C ASP A 221 -23.30 -1.00 -15.57
N LYS A 222 -22.83 0.23 -15.84
CA LYS A 222 -23.18 1.39 -14.99
C LYS A 222 -24.68 1.58 -14.84
N LYS A 223 -25.47 1.37 -15.92
CA LYS A 223 -26.93 1.57 -15.86
C LYS A 223 -27.60 0.55 -14.96
N VAL A 224 -27.16 -0.70 -15.03
CA VAL A 224 -27.67 -1.77 -14.17
C VAL A 224 -27.26 -1.50 -12.72
N GLN A 225 -26.01 -1.18 -12.48
CA GLN A 225 -25.50 -0.91 -11.14
C GLN A 225 -26.17 0.31 -10.50
N ASP A 226 -26.37 1.40 -11.25
CA ASP A 226 -27.06 2.61 -10.76
C ASP A 226 -28.50 2.29 -10.30
N VAL A 227 -29.19 1.41 -11.01
CA VAL A 227 -30.54 0.95 -10.61
C VAL A 227 -30.46 0.12 -9.32
N LEU A 228 -29.54 -0.83 -9.24
CA LEU A 228 -29.40 -1.66 -8.04
C LEU A 228 -29.09 -0.81 -6.80
N GLU A 229 -28.10 0.08 -6.88
CA GLU A 229 -27.73 0.95 -5.76
C GLU A 229 -28.91 1.82 -5.30
N ARG A 230 -29.63 2.43 -6.23
CA ARG A 230 -30.78 3.29 -5.93
C ARG A 230 -31.91 2.51 -5.27
N GLU A 231 -32.31 1.38 -5.87
CA GLU A 231 -33.47 0.62 -5.36
C GLU A 231 -33.15 -0.06 -4.03
N LEU A 232 -31.92 -0.54 -3.84
CA LEU A 232 -31.50 -1.08 -2.55
C LEU A 232 -31.43 0.00 -1.45
N SER A 233 -30.94 1.22 -1.79
CA SER A 233 -30.96 2.34 -0.83
C SER A 233 -32.37 2.67 -0.40
N ASN A 234 -33.31 2.82 -1.37
CA ASN A 234 -34.71 3.12 -1.10
C ASN A 234 -35.36 2.02 -0.23
N ALA A 235 -35.10 0.75 -0.54
CA ALA A 235 -35.63 -0.39 0.22
C ALA A 235 -35.03 -0.45 1.63
N TYR A 236 -33.73 -0.19 1.77
CA TYR A 236 -33.07 -0.15 3.07
C TYR A 236 -33.64 0.93 3.97
N ASP A 237 -33.84 2.13 3.42
CA ASP A 237 -34.43 3.28 4.14
C ASP A 237 -35.93 3.07 4.47
N THR A 238 -36.64 2.29 3.67
CA THR A 238 -38.07 2.04 3.88
C THR A 238 -38.35 0.92 4.87
N TYR A 239 -37.60 -0.17 4.77
CA TYR A 239 -37.91 -1.41 5.49
C TYR A 239 -36.96 -1.68 6.67
N HIS A 240 -35.83 -0.96 6.75
CA HIS A 240 -34.81 -1.10 7.79
C HIS A 240 -34.38 -2.54 8.06
N PRO A 241 -34.04 -3.33 7.02
CA PRO A 241 -33.57 -4.71 7.23
C PRO A 241 -32.17 -4.72 7.83
N ASP A 242 -31.78 -5.83 8.47
CA ASP A 242 -30.39 -6.03 8.94
C ASP A 242 -29.37 -6.01 7.79
N GLY A 243 -29.79 -6.44 6.60
CA GLY A 243 -29.00 -6.40 5.38
C GLY A 243 -29.86 -6.67 4.15
N ILE A 244 -29.52 -6.03 3.04
CA ILE A 244 -30.20 -6.21 1.75
C ILE A 244 -29.15 -6.24 0.65
N TRP A 245 -29.33 -7.07 -0.36
CA TRP A 245 -28.41 -7.17 -1.48
C TRP A 245 -29.12 -7.54 -2.78
N ALA A 246 -28.47 -7.24 -3.90
CA ALA A 246 -28.89 -7.67 -5.21
C ALA A 246 -27.69 -7.98 -6.11
N LEU A 247 -27.86 -8.93 -7.01
CA LEU A 247 -26.90 -9.32 -8.03
C LEU A 247 -27.64 -9.46 -9.37
N ALA A 248 -27.13 -8.81 -10.41
CA ALA A 248 -27.62 -8.95 -11.77
C ALA A 248 -26.57 -9.64 -12.63
N MET A 249 -26.94 -10.74 -13.28
CA MET A 249 -26.04 -11.54 -14.08
C MET A 249 -26.63 -11.78 -15.48
N ASN A 250 -25.79 -11.78 -16.50
CA ASN A 250 -26.17 -12.23 -17.83
C ASN A 250 -26.16 -13.77 -17.87
N PRO A 251 -27.32 -14.45 -18.00
CA PRO A 251 -27.38 -15.90 -17.93
C PRO A 251 -26.72 -16.61 -19.12
N LYS A 252 -26.43 -15.90 -20.21
CA LYS A 252 -25.84 -16.50 -21.42
C LYS A 252 -24.32 -16.72 -21.29
N ASN A 253 -23.64 -15.86 -20.55
CA ASN A 253 -22.16 -15.89 -20.45
C ASN A 253 -21.64 -15.79 -19.00
N GLY A 254 -22.52 -15.61 -18.01
CA GLY A 254 -22.14 -15.53 -16.60
C GLY A 254 -21.56 -14.19 -16.16
N GLU A 255 -21.55 -13.16 -17.01
CA GLU A 255 -21.07 -11.83 -16.65
C GLU A 255 -21.91 -11.20 -15.54
N ILE A 256 -21.28 -10.75 -14.47
CA ILE A 256 -21.92 -9.93 -13.44
C ILE A 256 -22.06 -8.51 -13.97
N LEU A 257 -23.30 -8.07 -14.17
CA LEU A 257 -23.62 -6.74 -14.68
C LEU A 257 -23.80 -5.70 -13.58
N GLY A 258 -24.13 -6.15 -12.38
CA GLY A 258 -24.27 -5.31 -11.20
C GLY A 258 -24.29 -6.16 -9.92
N ILE A 259 -23.76 -5.60 -8.84
CA ILE A 259 -23.75 -6.21 -7.51
C ILE A 259 -23.72 -5.10 -6.45
N ALA A 260 -24.69 -5.10 -5.56
CA ALA A 260 -24.79 -4.12 -4.50
C ALA A 260 -25.32 -4.73 -3.21
N SER A 261 -24.94 -4.16 -2.08
CA SER A 261 -25.40 -4.56 -0.75
C SER A 261 -25.45 -3.37 0.20
N TYR A 262 -26.35 -3.42 1.17
CA TYR A 262 -26.48 -2.47 2.26
C TYR A 262 -26.58 -3.22 3.60
N PRO A 263 -26.01 -2.65 4.71
CA PRO A 263 -25.27 -1.38 4.72
C PRO A 263 -24.02 -1.44 3.86
N ASN A 264 -23.64 -0.30 3.28
CA ASN A 264 -22.40 -0.12 2.52
C ASN A 264 -21.44 0.83 3.27
N PHE A 265 -20.23 1.04 2.74
CA PHE A 265 -19.20 1.87 3.35
C PHE A 265 -18.48 2.73 2.31
N ASN A 266 -17.74 3.76 2.77
CA ASN A 266 -16.92 4.59 1.88
C ASN A 266 -15.47 4.09 1.86
N PRO A 267 -14.98 3.48 0.76
CA PRO A 267 -13.59 3.01 0.65
C PRO A 267 -12.54 4.12 0.79
N ASN A 268 -12.92 5.39 0.53
CA ASN A 268 -12.02 6.53 0.71
C ASN A 268 -11.73 6.84 2.18
N ASP A 269 -12.61 6.40 3.11
CA ASP A 269 -12.54 6.68 4.56
C ASP A 269 -12.75 5.42 5.41
N TYR A 270 -12.35 4.26 4.91
CA TYR A 270 -12.57 2.96 5.54
C TYR A 270 -12.07 2.86 7.00
N GLN A 271 -11.13 3.73 7.41
CA GLN A 271 -10.59 3.73 8.77
C GLN A 271 -11.60 4.19 9.82
N ASN A 272 -12.59 4.98 9.41
CA ASN A 272 -13.68 5.47 10.27
C ASN A 272 -14.97 4.64 10.11
N GLU A 273 -14.98 3.65 9.24
CA GLU A 273 -16.12 2.77 8.98
C GLU A 273 -16.11 1.55 9.91
N ASP A 274 -17.29 0.97 10.13
CA ASP A 274 -17.44 -0.23 10.94
C ASP A 274 -16.85 -1.46 10.21
N LYS A 275 -16.00 -2.19 10.91
CA LYS A 275 -15.36 -3.41 10.39
C LYS A 275 -16.36 -4.51 10.05
N ASP A 276 -17.44 -4.60 10.78
CA ASP A 276 -18.46 -5.62 10.54
C ASP A 276 -19.24 -5.34 9.25
N ILE A 277 -19.28 -4.07 8.83
CA ILE A 277 -19.89 -3.69 7.54
C ILE A 277 -18.95 -4.02 6.38
N TYR A 278 -17.71 -3.53 6.40
CA TYR A 278 -16.86 -3.65 5.22
C TYR A 278 -16.25 -5.04 5.01
N ASN A 279 -16.12 -5.86 6.05
CA ASN A 279 -15.55 -7.21 5.94
C ASN A 279 -16.49 -8.25 5.29
N GLN A 280 -17.74 -7.90 5.03
CA GLN A 280 -18.76 -8.82 4.55
C GLN A 280 -19.30 -8.41 3.18
N ASN A 281 -18.83 -9.08 2.12
CA ASN A 281 -19.51 -9.00 0.82
C ASN A 281 -20.74 -9.94 0.84
N ILE A 282 -21.87 -9.42 1.33
CA ILE A 282 -23.08 -10.19 1.62
C ILE A 282 -23.53 -11.07 0.43
N PRO A 283 -23.61 -10.59 -0.82
CA PRO A 283 -24.05 -11.39 -1.96
C PRO A 283 -23.21 -12.64 -2.24
N ILE A 284 -21.97 -12.68 -1.76
CA ILE A 284 -21.03 -13.77 -2.02
C ILE A 284 -20.81 -14.61 -0.78
N TRP A 285 -20.86 -13.98 0.40
CA TRP A 285 -20.43 -14.64 1.66
C TRP A 285 -21.57 -15.18 2.49
N LYS A 286 -22.75 -14.50 2.51
CA LYS A 286 -23.84 -14.84 3.44
C LYS A 286 -24.69 -15.97 2.89
N THR A 287 -24.90 -16.98 3.71
CA THR A 287 -25.89 -18.05 3.45
C THR A 287 -27.27 -17.60 3.91
N TYR A 288 -28.32 -18.04 3.21
CA TYR A 288 -29.71 -17.76 3.54
C TYR A 288 -30.62 -18.95 3.18
N GLU A 289 -31.81 -19.00 3.75
CA GLU A 289 -32.80 -19.98 3.41
C GLU A 289 -33.59 -19.56 2.16
N PRO A 290 -33.34 -20.19 1.00
CA PRO A 290 -33.86 -19.70 -0.30
C PRO A 290 -35.36 -19.92 -0.47
N GLY A 291 -35.97 -20.81 0.31
CA GLY A 291 -37.39 -21.14 0.17
C GLY A 291 -37.75 -21.57 -1.25
N SER A 292 -38.94 -21.08 -1.78
CA SER A 292 -39.43 -21.45 -3.12
C SER A 292 -38.51 -21.03 -4.27
N THR A 293 -37.52 -20.11 -4.05
CA THR A 293 -36.55 -19.75 -5.08
C THR A 293 -35.63 -20.92 -5.44
N PHE A 294 -35.46 -21.89 -4.52
CA PHE A 294 -34.68 -23.11 -4.80
C PHE A 294 -35.34 -24.02 -5.84
N LYS A 295 -36.67 -23.87 -6.09
CA LYS A 295 -37.38 -24.63 -7.11
C LYS A 295 -36.79 -24.44 -8.50
N ILE A 296 -36.21 -23.29 -8.80
CA ILE A 296 -35.49 -23.04 -10.07
C ILE A 296 -34.39 -24.09 -10.28
N ILE A 297 -33.59 -24.38 -9.22
CA ILE A 297 -32.52 -25.36 -9.28
C ILE A 297 -33.10 -26.77 -9.42
N THR A 298 -34.14 -27.11 -8.63
CA THR A 298 -34.80 -28.41 -8.66
C THR A 298 -35.35 -28.74 -10.05
N PHE A 299 -36.12 -27.80 -10.63
CA PHE A 299 -36.70 -27.98 -11.96
C PHE A 299 -35.65 -27.98 -13.09
N SER A 300 -34.67 -27.13 -13.01
CA SER A 300 -33.56 -27.10 -14.01
C SER A 300 -32.78 -28.43 -13.98
N SER A 301 -32.51 -28.99 -12.80
CA SER A 301 -31.84 -30.29 -12.68
C SER A 301 -32.70 -31.40 -13.22
N ALA A 302 -34.00 -31.43 -12.91
CA ALA A 302 -34.92 -32.44 -13.44
C ALA A 302 -35.08 -32.41 -14.94
N LEU A 303 -35.12 -31.18 -15.53
CA LEU A 303 -35.10 -31.01 -16.99
C LEU A 303 -33.81 -31.51 -17.63
N ASN A 304 -32.64 -31.20 -17.02
CA ASN A 304 -31.35 -31.66 -17.51
C ASN A 304 -31.25 -33.21 -17.52
N GLU A 305 -31.85 -33.86 -16.53
CA GLU A 305 -31.92 -35.33 -16.43
C GLU A 305 -33.06 -35.93 -17.25
N ASN A 306 -33.83 -35.12 -18.01
CA ASN A 306 -34.99 -35.55 -18.80
C ASN A 306 -36.06 -36.31 -17.98
N LEU A 307 -36.27 -35.89 -16.74
CA LEU A 307 -37.24 -36.56 -15.84
C LEU A 307 -38.70 -36.12 -16.11
N PHE A 308 -38.92 -35.04 -16.82
CA PHE A 308 -40.23 -34.56 -17.24
C PHE A 308 -40.15 -33.68 -18.50
N ASP A 309 -41.30 -33.60 -19.19
CA ASP A 309 -41.48 -32.74 -20.38
C ASP A 309 -42.38 -31.57 -20.00
N MET A 310 -41.81 -30.33 -20.14
CA MET A 310 -42.52 -29.09 -19.74
C MET A 310 -43.84 -28.86 -20.49
N ASP A 311 -43.94 -29.37 -21.71
CA ASP A 311 -45.11 -29.16 -22.59
C ASP A 311 -46.20 -30.25 -22.46
N LYS A 312 -45.83 -31.43 -21.91
CA LYS A 312 -46.72 -32.59 -21.87
C LYS A 312 -47.09 -33.03 -20.48
N ASP A 313 -46.14 -32.91 -19.53
CA ASP A 313 -46.37 -33.42 -18.20
C ASP A 313 -47.20 -32.45 -17.36
N THR A 314 -48.17 -32.98 -16.68
CA THR A 314 -49.05 -32.22 -15.79
C THR A 314 -49.06 -32.85 -14.39
N TYR A 315 -49.11 -31.98 -13.39
CA TYR A 315 -49.25 -32.39 -12.00
C TYR A 315 -50.56 -31.91 -11.43
N TYR A 316 -51.34 -32.83 -10.84
CA TYR A 316 -52.58 -32.51 -10.16
C TYR A 316 -52.29 -32.34 -8.66
N ASP A 317 -52.34 -31.12 -8.16
CA ASP A 317 -52.22 -30.83 -6.73
C ASP A 317 -53.54 -31.20 -6.00
N LYS A 318 -53.47 -32.18 -5.14
CA LYS A 318 -54.60 -32.63 -4.30
C LYS A 318 -54.84 -31.76 -3.08
N GLY A 319 -53.98 -30.79 -2.81
CA GLY A 319 -54.03 -29.92 -1.64
C GLY A 319 -53.55 -30.57 -0.35
N TYR A 320 -53.13 -31.86 -0.38
CA TYR A 320 -52.53 -32.58 0.73
C TYR A 320 -51.61 -33.70 0.25
N GLU A 321 -50.57 -34.01 1.02
CA GLU A 321 -49.67 -35.12 0.80
C GLU A 321 -49.58 -35.96 2.07
N ILE A 322 -49.62 -37.31 1.94
CA ILE A 322 -49.43 -38.24 3.04
C ILE A 322 -47.96 -38.58 3.12
N VAL A 323 -47.25 -37.99 4.09
CA VAL A 323 -45.87 -38.33 4.39
C VAL A 323 -45.88 -39.63 5.20
N LYS A 324 -45.22 -40.67 4.68
CA LYS A 324 -45.05 -41.96 5.37
C LYS A 324 -43.82 -41.96 6.26
#